data_2020b00ef68c33f3ece33976a68dfd61
#
_entry.id   2020b00ef68c33f3ece33976a68dfd61
#
_cell.length_a   1.000
_cell.length_b   1.000
_cell.length_c   1.000
_cell.angle_alpha   90.00
_cell.angle_beta   90.00
_cell.angle_gamma   90.00
#
_symmetry.space_group_name_H-M   'P 1'
#
loop_
_entity.id
_entity.type
_entity.pdbx_description
1 polymer ?
#
loop_
_entity_poly.entity_id
_entity_poly.type
_entity_poly.pdbx_seq_one_letter_code
_entity_poly.pdbx_strand_id
1 'polypeptide(L)'
;MAGKITADKILRIPKVNGQEVGILSQQLADIMDENPEFTVPEVTSAQLRTAGLKSEDIKKYVRDLHNACKAFKQQSLLYDEQAYILVRRVNTHVKGEAKYNAQMKGKFAPLFKFFERASNKTEEPTP
;
A
#
# COMPACT_ATOMS: atom_id res chain seq x y z
N MET A 1 -27.67 6.43 -11.23
CA MET A 1 -26.52 5.85 -11.92
C MET A 1 -25.23 6.42 -11.35
N ALA A 2 -24.35 5.56 -10.92
CA ALA A 2 -23.06 6.01 -10.41
C ALA A 2 -22.20 6.49 -11.58
N GLY A 3 -22.09 7.80 -11.75
CA GLY A 3 -21.21 8.39 -12.73
C GLY A 3 -19.75 8.27 -12.31
N LYS A 4 -18.84 8.40 -13.26
CA LYS A 4 -17.42 8.53 -12.94
C LYS A 4 -17.20 9.82 -12.16
N ILE A 5 -16.64 9.71 -10.97
CA ILE A 5 -16.23 10.87 -10.17
C ILE A 5 -14.83 11.26 -10.65
N THR A 6 -14.70 12.46 -11.20
CA THR A 6 -13.41 13.01 -11.56
C THR A 6 -12.84 13.81 -10.40
N ALA A 7 -11.51 13.85 -10.25
CA ALA A 7 -10.85 14.48 -9.12
C ALA A 7 -11.24 15.95 -8.93
N ASP A 8 -11.52 16.67 -10.01
CA ASP A 8 -11.93 18.08 -9.99
C ASP A 8 -13.37 18.31 -9.51
N LYS A 9 -14.20 17.23 -9.44
CA LYS A 9 -15.57 17.29 -8.93
C LYS A 9 -15.70 16.83 -7.49
N ILE A 10 -14.63 16.35 -6.87
CA ILE A 10 -14.65 15.93 -5.47
C ILE A 10 -14.60 17.17 -4.59
N LEU A 11 -15.60 17.29 -3.70
CA LEU A 11 -15.63 18.37 -2.74
C LEU A 11 -14.46 18.26 -1.75
N ARG A 12 -13.86 19.40 -1.44
CA ARG A 12 -12.88 19.46 -0.37
C ARG A 12 -13.59 19.35 0.97
N ILE A 13 -13.38 18.23 1.66
CA ILE A 13 -14.07 17.93 2.92
C ILE A 13 -13.19 18.42 4.07
N PRO A 14 -13.70 19.35 4.91
CA PRO A 14 -12.92 19.81 6.06
C PRO A 14 -12.78 18.73 7.13
N LYS A 15 -11.69 18.79 7.86
CA LYS A 15 -11.41 17.90 8.97
C LYS A 15 -10.96 18.76 10.14
N VAL A 16 -11.81 18.89 11.14
CA VAL A 16 -11.57 19.77 12.29
C VAL A 16 -11.29 18.92 13.53
N ASN A 17 -10.18 19.17 14.21
CA ASN A 17 -9.78 18.45 15.43
C ASN A 17 -9.72 16.94 15.24
N GLY A 18 -9.31 16.50 14.04
CA GLY A 18 -9.23 15.06 13.72
C GLY A 18 -10.58 14.39 13.51
N GLN A 19 -11.68 15.13 13.66
CA GLN A 19 -13.02 14.59 13.46
C GLN A 19 -13.32 14.43 11.97
N GLU A 20 -13.76 13.26 11.59
CA GLU A 20 -14.11 12.93 10.22
C GLU A 20 -15.59 13.13 9.97
N VAL A 21 -15.94 13.49 8.73
CA VAL A 21 -17.33 13.77 8.35
C VAL A 21 -18.27 12.57 8.58
N GLY A 22 -17.76 11.35 8.46
CA GLY A 22 -18.56 10.16 8.72
C GLY A 22 -18.99 10.02 10.16
N ILE A 23 -18.13 10.39 11.11
CA ILE A 23 -18.44 10.39 12.53
C ILE A 23 -19.43 11.51 12.83
N LEU A 24 -19.20 12.71 12.30
CA LEU A 24 -20.11 13.84 12.45
C LEU A 24 -21.51 13.51 11.92
N SER A 25 -21.58 12.87 10.77
CA SER A 25 -22.84 12.46 10.15
C SER A 25 -23.68 11.57 11.08
N GLN A 26 -23.03 10.60 11.74
CA GLN A 26 -23.69 9.71 12.68
C GLN A 26 -24.14 10.47 13.95
N GLN A 27 -23.30 11.37 14.45
CA GLN A 27 -23.66 12.21 15.61
C GLN A 27 -24.87 13.09 15.30
N LEU A 28 -24.91 13.68 14.10
CA LEU A 28 -26.07 14.49 13.68
C LEU A 28 -27.34 13.66 13.58
N ALA A 29 -27.22 12.42 13.09
CA ALA A 29 -28.34 11.47 13.04
C ALA A 29 -28.91 11.24 14.44
N ASP A 30 -28.05 11.02 15.43
CA ASP A 30 -28.45 10.80 16.81
C ASP A 30 -29.15 12.07 17.39
N ILE A 31 -28.58 13.23 17.12
CA ILE A 31 -29.18 14.50 17.56
C ILE A 31 -30.57 14.71 16.95
N MET A 32 -30.73 14.42 15.67
CA MET A 32 -32.03 14.53 14.99
C MET A 32 -33.05 13.55 15.55
N ASP A 33 -32.63 12.33 15.89
CA ASP A 33 -33.53 11.34 16.51
C ASP A 33 -33.96 11.78 17.91
N GLU A 34 -33.08 12.46 18.65
CA GLU A 34 -33.40 13.00 20.00
C GLU A 34 -34.26 14.26 19.95
N ASN A 35 -34.31 14.92 18.80
CA ASN A 35 -35.06 16.19 18.62
C ASN A 35 -36.02 16.08 17.43
N PRO A 36 -37.08 15.25 17.55
CA PRO A 36 -37.96 14.95 16.40
C PRO A 36 -38.74 16.17 15.90
N GLU A 37 -38.86 17.22 16.70
CA GLU A 37 -39.50 18.49 16.32
C GLU A 37 -38.65 19.29 15.34
N PHE A 38 -37.34 19.00 15.27
CA PHE A 38 -36.42 19.69 14.37
C PHE A 38 -36.27 18.88 13.08
N THR A 39 -36.74 19.42 11.97
CA THR A 39 -36.69 18.77 10.67
C THR A 39 -35.84 19.57 9.70
N VAL A 40 -35.04 18.87 8.91
CA VAL A 40 -34.26 19.47 7.84
C VAL A 40 -34.88 19.01 6.51
N PRO A 41 -35.20 19.93 5.59
CA PRO A 41 -35.75 19.53 4.30
C PRO A 41 -34.79 18.58 3.56
N GLU A 42 -35.37 17.50 3.05
CA GLU A 42 -34.67 16.51 2.21
C GLU A 42 -33.56 15.72 2.91
N VAL A 43 -33.36 15.89 4.22
CA VAL A 43 -32.35 15.15 4.97
C VAL A 43 -33.01 14.39 6.13
N THR A 44 -32.78 13.08 6.20
CA THR A 44 -33.27 12.25 7.30
C THR A 44 -32.12 11.74 8.14
N SER A 45 -32.38 11.38 9.40
CA SER A 45 -31.37 10.76 10.26
C SER A 45 -30.87 9.44 9.66
N ALA A 46 -31.77 8.69 9.02
CA ALA A 46 -31.39 7.43 8.36
C ALA A 46 -30.37 7.65 7.22
N GLN A 47 -30.57 8.70 6.43
CA GLN A 47 -29.61 9.06 5.36
C GLN A 47 -28.24 9.41 5.93
N LEU A 48 -28.23 10.23 6.99
CA LEU A 48 -26.99 10.63 7.66
C LEU A 48 -26.25 9.44 8.25
N ARG A 49 -26.99 8.55 8.90
CA ARG A 49 -26.42 7.37 9.54
C ARG A 49 -25.84 6.41 8.50
N THR A 50 -26.58 6.14 7.42
CA THR A 50 -26.13 5.27 6.34
C THR A 50 -24.88 5.83 5.66
N ALA A 51 -24.86 7.12 5.35
CA ALA A 51 -23.72 7.77 4.71
C ALA A 51 -22.48 7.75 5.64
N GLY A 52 -22.69 8.02 6.92
CA GLY A 52 -21.61 8.00 7.90
C GLY A 52 -20.99 6.62 8.08
N LEU A 53 -21.83 5.57 8.16
CA LEU A 53 -21.36 4.20 8.28
C LEU A 53 -20.57 3.76 7.05
N LYS A 54 -21.04 4.08 5.86
CA LYS A 54 -20.32 3.77 4.62
C LYS A 54 -18.95 4.43 4.59
N SER A 55 -18.88 5.69 5.01
CA SER A 55 -17.60 6.42 5.08
C SER A 55 -16.62 5.75 6.05
N GLU A 56 -17.10 5.37 7.25
CA GLU A 56 -16.26 4.73 8.25
C GLU A 56 -15.83 3.32 7.83
N ASP A 57 -16.74 2.55 7.24
CA ASP A 57 -16.44 1.18 6.79
C ASP A 57 -15.36 1.16 5.72
N ILE A 58 -15.46 2.05 4.72
CA ILE A 58 -14.45 2.07 3.65
C ILE A 58 -13.08 2.48 4.18
N LYS A 59 -13.02 3.40 5.15
CA LYS A 59 -11.77 3.81 5.78
C LYS A 59 -11.12 2.66 6.55
N LYS A 60 -11.93 1.84 7.22
CA LYS A 60 -11.46 0.65 7.90
C LYS A 60 -10.83 -0.33 6.90
N TYR A 61 -11.49 -0.59 5.78
CA TYR A 61 -10.95 -1.46 4.73
C TYR A 61 -9.64 -0.91 4.17
N VAL A 62 -9.56 0.39 3.96
CA VAL A 62 -8.32 1.04 3.48
C VAL A 62 -7.17 0.81 4.46
N ARG A 63 -7.42 0.97 5.78
CA ARG A 63 -6.42 0.71 6.80
C ARG A 63 -5.99 -0.76 6.80
N ASP A 64 -6.96 -1.68 6.73
CA ASP A 64 -6.67 -3.12 6.72
C ASP A 64 -5.85 -3.52 5.50
N LEU A 65 -6.20 -3.00 4.32
CA LEU A 65 -5.45 -3.24 3.09
C LEU A 65 -4.04 -2.66 3.17
N HIS A 66 -3.90 -1.48 3.74
CA HIS A 66 -2.58 -0.86 3.94
C HIS A 66 -1.69 -1.71 4.85
N ASN A 67 -2.24 -2.21 5.95
CA ASN A 67 -1.53 -3.07 6.87
C ASN A 67 -1.15 -4.41 6.22
N ALA A 68 -2.07 -5.00 5.45
CA ALA A 68 -1.79 -6.22 4.68
C ALA A 68 -0.67 -5.98 3.65
N CYS A 69 -0.71 -4.85 2.96
CA CYS A 69 0.32 -4.46 1.99
C CYS A 69 1.70 -4.37 2.66
N LYS A 70 1.77 -3.74 3.84
CA LYS A 70 3.02 -3.68 4.62
C LYS A 70 3.55 -5.06 4.97
N ALA A 71 2.66 -5.95 5.44
CA ALA A 71 3.03 -7.31 5.80
C ALA A 71 3.58 -8.09 4.60
N PHE A 72 2.92 -7.96 3.45
CA PHE A 72 3.38 -8.61 2.21
C PHE A 72 4.72 -8.05 1.73
N LYS A 73 4.94 -6.74 1.86
CA LYS A 73 6.24 -6.14 1.52
C LYS A 73 7.36 -6.70 2.38
N GLN A 74 7.13 -6.83 3.68
CA GLN A 74 8.09 -7.43 4.59
C GLN A 74 8.38 -8.89 4.22
N GLN A 75 7.32 -9.64 3.88
CA GLN A 75 7.45 -11.03 3.46
C GLN A 75 8.24 -11.13 2.15
N SER A 76 7.99 -10.23 1.20
CA SER A 76 8.73 -10.15 -0.06
C SER A 76 10.22 -9.93 0.17
N LEU A 77 10.57 -8.99 1.07
CA LEU A 77 11.97 -8.74 1.41
C LEU A 77 12.64 -9.96 2.04
N LEU A 78 11.92 -10.68 2.88
CA LEU A 78 12.43 -11.91 3.49
C LEU A 78 12.70 -12.99 2.44
N TYR A 79 11.78 -13.18 1.51
CA TYR A 79 11.95 -14.15 0.42
C TYR A 79 13.09 -13.74 -0.51
N ASP A 80 13.23 -12.45 -0.81
CA ASP A 80 14.36 -11.95 -1.60
C ASP A 80 15.68 -12.22 -0.91
N GLU A 81 15.76 -12.02 0.40
CA GLU A 81 16.95 -12.33 1.18
C GLU A 81 17.29 -13.82 1.10
N GLN A 82 16.30 -14.69 1.28
CA GLN A 82 16.50 -16.14 1.19
C GLN A 82 17.02 -16.55 -0.19
N ALA A 83 16.41 -16.00 -1.24
CA ALA A 83 16.85 -16.26 -2.61
C ALA A 83 18.27 -15.74 -2.85
N TYR A 84 18.57 -14.55 -2.35
CA TYR A 84 19.89 -13.93 -2.49
C TYR A 84 21.00 -14.76 -1.81
N ILE A 85 20.71 -15.29 -0.62
CA ILE A 85 21.66 -16.18 0.07
C ILE A 85 22.03 -17.38 -0.80
N LEU A 86 21.03 -18.00 -1.44
CA LEU A 86 21.24 -19.12 -2.34
C LEU A 86 22.02 -18.71 -3.60
N VAL A 87 21.67 -17.58 -4.18
CA VAL A 87 22.37 -17.01 -5.34
C VAL A 87 23.85 -16.76 -5.01
N ARG A 88 24.15 -16.21 -3.83
CA ARG A 88 25.52 -15.98 -3.39
C ARG A 88 26.30 -17.28 -3.27
N ARG A 89 25.70 -18.35 -2.76
CA ARG A 89 26.34 -19.67 -2.68
C ARG A 89 26.69 -20.20 -4.07
N VAL A 90 25.74 -20.08 -5.01
CA VAL A 90 25.98 -20.46 -6.40
C VAL A 90 27.12 -19.62 -6.99
N ASN A 91 27.09 -18.32 -6.76
CA ASN A 91 28.13 -17.41 -7.27
C ASN A 91 29.51 -17.77 -6.76
N THR A 92 29.66 -18.07 -5.48
CA THR A 92 30.93 -18.47 -4.90
C THR A 92 31.47 -19.76 -5.57
N HIS A 93 30.57 -20.73 -5.74
CA HIS A 93 30.93 -22.00 -6.37
C HIS A 93 31.32 -21.81 -7.83
N VAL A 94 30.51 -21.09 -8.60
CA VAL A 94 30.76 -20.85 -10.03
C VAL A 94 32.04 -20.07 -10.25
N LYS A 95 32.31 -19.05 -9.43
CA LYS A 95 33.58 -18.31 -9.54
C LYS A 95 34.79 -19.19 -9.27
N GLY A 96 34.71 -20.12 -8.33
CA GLY A 96 35.75 -21.07 -8.06
C GLY A 96 35.99 -21.98 -9.26
N GLU A 97 34.94 -22.53 -9.85
CA GLU A 97 35.00 -23.40 -11.01
C GLU A 97 35.47 -22.67 -12.28
N ALA A 98 35.07 -21.39 -12.45
CA ALA A 98 35.42 -20.60 -13.63
C ALA A 98 36.91 -20.37 -13.77
N LYS A 99 37.68 -20.48 -12.70
CA LYS A 99 39.17 -20.42 -12.75
C LYS A 99 39.76 -21.58 -13.56
N TYR A 100 39.07 -22.70 -13.59
CA TYR A 100 39.54 -23.92 -14.23
C TYR A 100 38.71 -24.32 -15.46
N ASN A 101 37.55 -23.65 -15.67
CA ASN A 101 36.64 -23.97 -16.76
C ASN A 101 36.09 -22.68 -17.37
N ALA A 102 36.63 -22.30 -18.52
CA ALA A 102 36.28 -21.08 -19.23
C ALA A 102 34.83 -21.05 -19.72
N GLN A 103 34.19 -22.21 -19.88
CA GLN A 103 32.79 -22.27 -20.34
C GLN A 103 31.79 -21.83 -19.27
N MET A 104 32.20 -21.81 -18.01
CA MET A 104 31.31 -21.46 -16.91
C MET A 104 30.74 -20.05 -17.03
N LYS A 105 31.52 -19.07 -17.49
CA LYS A 105 31.05 -17.70 -17.69
C LYS A 105 29.91 -17.63 -18.69
N GLY A 106 29.98 -18.39 -19.77
CA GLY A 106 28.91 -18.44 -20.75
C GLY A 106 27.64 -19.11 -20.22
N LYS A 107 27.83 -20.25 -19.54
CA LYS A 107 26.70 -21.02 -18.98
C LYS A 107 25.96 -20.28 -17.90
N PHE A 108 26.66 -19.50 -17.08
CA PHE A 108 26.09 -18.74 -15.96
C PHE A 108 26.11 -17.22 -16.22
N ALA A 109 25.94 -16.82 -17.46
CA ALA A 109 25.95 -15.42 -17.86
C ALA A 109 24.99 -14.52 -17.03
N PRO A 110 23.75 -14.94 -16.72
CA PRO A 110 22.86 -14.13 -15.89
C PRO A 110 23.43 -13.83 -14.50
N LEU A 111 24.14 -14.78 -13.92
CA LEU A 111 24.77 -14.65 -12.61
C LEU A 111 25.86 -13.56 -12.63
N PHE A 112 26.74 -13.62 -13.62
CA PHE A 112 27.82 -12.64 -13.77
C PHE A 112 27.28 -11.24 -14.06
N LYS A 113 26.26 -11.13 -14.88
CA LYS A 113 25.59 -9.85 -15.17
C LYS A 113 24.96 -9.24 -13.92
N PHE A 114 24.34 -10.08 -13.10
CA PHE A 114 23.71 -9.61 -11.87
C PHE A 114 24.72 -8.97 -10.91
N PHE A 115 25.84 -9.65 -10.65
CA PHE A 115 26.86 -9.16 -9.73
C PHE A 115 27.66 -7.99 -10.32
N GLU A 116 27.83 -7.92 -11.63
CA GLU A 116 28.41 -6.77 -12.30
C GLU A 116 27.57 -5.52 -12.08
N ARG A 117 26.24 -5.63 -12.27
CA ARG A 117 25.31 -4.52 -12.05
C ARG A 117 25.28 -4.10 -10.58
N ALA A 118 25.31 -5.07 -9.67
CA ALA A 118 25.32 -4.78 -8.23
C ALA A 118 26.61 -4.04 -7.84
N SER A 119 27.77 -4.43 -8.36
CA SER A 119 29.04 -3.76 -8.15
C SER A 119 29.01 -2.32 -8.65
N ASN A 120 28.53 -2.11 -9.87
CA ASN A 120 28.40 -0.78 -10.46
C ASN A 120 27.46 0.11 -9.65
N LYS A 121 26.39 -0.48 -9.12
CA LYS A 121 25.39 0.26 -8.32
C LYS A 121 25.94 0.65 -6.96
N THR A 122 26.78 -0.20 -6.34
CA THR A 122 27.42 0.12 -5.07
C THR A 122 28.55 1.14 -5.20
N GLU A 123 29.08 1.32 -6.39
CA GLU A 123 30.10 2.33 -6.68
C GLU A 123 29.52 3.73 -6.93
N GLU A 124 28.20 3.85 -7.07
CA GLU A 124 27.57 5.16 -7.21
C GLU A 124 27.79 5.97 -5.94
N PRO A 125 28.33 7.22 -6.09
CA PRO A 125 28.56 8.05 -4.91
C PRO A 125 27.22 8.38 -4.26
N THR A 126 27.09 8.01 -2.99
CA THR A 126 25.97 8.47 -2.18
C THR A 126 26.20 9.94 -1.86
N PRO A 127 25.18 10.78 -2.11
CA PRO A 127 25.29 12.20 -1.76
C PRO A 127 25.41 12.41 -0.25
#